data_82f504a722a0be5f77c53604013b96a6
#
_entry.id   82f504a722a0be5f77c53604013b96a6
#
_cell.length_a   1.000
_cell.length_b   1.000
_cell.length_c   1.000
_cell.angle_alpha   90.00
_cell.angle_beta   90.00
_cell.angle_gamma   90.00
#
_symmetry.space_group_name_H-M   'P 1'
#
loop_
_entity.id
_entity.type
_entity.pdbx_description
1 polymer ?
#
loop_
_entity_poly.entity_id
_entity_poly.type
_entity_poly.pdbx_seq_one_letter_code
_entity_poly.pdbx_strand_id
1 'polypeptide(L)'
;MKDTLTQQKVDSLQPLSKRYKVYDSRLAGFFVLVRPTGVKSYWCFLRVNGRGTDYKLGSCAELTLKQARVLGASALVKAKGGLSAIEERRSSKAETLQGFLETRYRAYVIANQRSAKTTLWILEEGFKEFMSLRLKDISISRIDKWRVAQAKKLKPSTMNRRTASLKAALSKAEKWDIIDANPLVNVSQMKVVKKPVEFLSDIQLEKLRRVLDERDKKMLKARIEHNQWLLLRDKPTLPDHDLLECSIADYLTPLATLIMESGLRFSEAIGLKWEDIDADGQSFIVHSGKTSSYRVCSMPSGAESLLRQLKRLNKANCGRDTDRIFVASNGKPISGVKTSWNGVRNKLDFACDWRTLRRTFGSRLIRQGVPVYTVSQMLGHSSIKTTEDWYIALDLESKRKAMQTLDSF
;
A
#
# COMPACT_ATOMS: atom_id res chain seq x y z
N MET A 1 36.22 -4.15 36.13
CA MET A 1 36.31 -2.98 37.01
C MET A 1 35.03 -2.90 37.80
N LYS A 2 35.03 -2.72 39.11
CA LYS A 2 33.83 -2.63 39.97
C LYS A 2 33.73 -1.20 40.47
N ASP A 3 32.61 -0.53 40.25
CA ASP A 3 32.48 0.90 40.55
C ASP A 3 31.01 1.28 40.83
N THR A 4 30.78 2.39 41.52
CA THR A 4 29.43 2.91 41.71
C THR A 4 28.99 3.61 40.42
N LEU A 5 28.16 2.94 39.60
CA LEU A 5 27.66 3.52 38.36
C LEU A 5 26.71 4.69 38.66
N THR A 6 26.94 5.83 38.03
CA THR A 6 26.00 6.95 37.90
C THR A 6 25.66 7.16 36.41
N GLN A 7 24.57 7.85 36.09
CA GLN A 7 24.22 8.10 34.71
C GLN A 7 25.35 8.87 33.99
N GLN A 8 25.88 9.93 34.59
CA GLN A 8 27.02 10.68 34.04
C GLN A 8 28.23 9.80 33.76
N LYS A 9 28.51 8.83 34.65
CA LYS A 9 29.63 7.89 34.47
C LYS A 9 29.38 6.92 33.34
N VAL A 10 28.16 6.42 33.16
CA VAL A 10 27.79 5.58 31.99
C VAL A 10 27.93 6.37 30.68
N ASP A 11 27.54 7.64 30.70
CA ASP A 11 27.61 8.50 29.52
C ASP A 11 29.08 8.86 29.18
N SER A 12 29.95 9.01 30.15
CA SER A 12 31.39 9.34 29.99
C SER A 12 32.28 8.14 29.61
N LEU A 13 31.81 6.88 29.68
CA LEU A 13 32.60 5.71 29.29
C LEU A 13 33.01 5.78 27.82
N GLN A 14 34.32 5.69 27.54
CA GLN A 14 34.89 5.74 26.21
C GLN A 14 35.14 4.33 25.65
N PRO A 15 34.98 4.13 24.33
CA PRO A 15 35.32 2.86 23.71
C PRO A 15 36.84 2.60 23.77
N LEU A 16 37.22 1.35 24.01
CA LEU A 16 38.58 0.86 23.95
C LEU A 16 38.76 -0.09 22.76
N SER A 17 39.99 -0.48 22.46
CA SER A 17 40.33 -1.43 21.39
C SER A 17 39.63 -2.80 21.53
N LYS A 18 39.29 -3.19 22.78
CA LYS A 18 38.54 -4.40 23.10
C LYS A 18 37.30 -4.07 23.93
N ARG A 19 36.23 -4.88 23.79
CA ARG A 19 35.04 -4.76 24.64
C ARG A 19 35.42 -4.97 26.10
N TYR A 20 34.84 -4.17 27.01
CA TYR A 20 35.05 -4.28 28.44
C TYR A 20 33.74 -4.13 29.23
N LYS A 21 33.77 -4.62 30.49
CA LYS A 21 32.63 -4.62 31.40
C LYS A 21 32.95 -3.70 32.60
N VAL A 22 31.99 -2.86 32.97
CA VAL A 22 32.04 -2.06 34.22
C VAL A 22 30.89 -2.53 35.09
N TYR A 23 31.24 -3.18 36.21
CA TYR A 23 30.28 -3.75 37.15
C TYR A 23 29.79 -2.68 38.14
N ASP A 24 28.49 -2.71 38.42
CA ASP A 24 27.86 -1.82 39.40
C ASP A 24 28.10 -2.34 40.83
N SER A 25 28.47 -1.43 41.73
CA SER A 25 28.63 -1.75 43.18
C SER A 25 27.29 -1.90 43.90
N ARG A 26 26.21 -1.23 43.41
CA ARG A 26 24.88 -1.20 44.06
C ARG A 26 24.01 -2.42 43.71
N LEU A 27 24.23 -3.03 42.57
CA LEU A 27 23.45 -4.21 42.13
C LEU A 27 24.42 -5.32 41.70
N ALA A 28 24.60 -6.32 42.55
CA ALA A 28 25.52 -7.43 42.29
C ALA A 28 25.12 -8.16 40.99
N GLY A 29 26.10 -8.35 40.10
CA GLY A 29 25.88 -8.98 38.81
C GLY A 29 25.43 -8.04 37.68
N PHE A 30 25.07 -6.80 37.97
CA PHE A 30 24.72 -5.80 36.96
C PHE A 30 26.00 -5.11 36.43
N PHE A 31 26.08 -4.90 35.10
CA PHE A 31 27.21 -4.23 34.48
C PHE A 31 26.83 -3.54 33.15
N VAL A 32 27.65 -2.57 32.78
CA VAL A 32 27.63 -1.96 31.46
C VAL A 32 28.68 -2.62 30.56
N LEU A 33 28.30 -3.05 29.37
CA LEU A 33 29.22 -3.52 28.35
C LEU A 33 29.45 -2.41 27.33
N VAL A 34 30.71 -2.01 27.16
CA VAL A 34 31.16 -1.05 26.16
C VAL A 34 31.86 -1.81 25.03
N ARG A 35 31.43 -1.60 23.81
CA ARG A 35 32.03 -2.19 22.59
C ARG A 35 33.03 -1.21 21.97
N PRO A 36 34.00 -1.70 21.15
CA PRO A 36 34.92 -0.85 20.42
C PRO A 36 34.23 0.15 19.49
N THR A 37 33.01 -0.17 19.03
CA THR A 37 32.16 0.68 18.19
C THR A 37 31.48 1.82 18.95
N GLY A 38 31.77 1.99 20.24
CA GLY A 38 31.13 3.00 21.10
C GLY A 38 29.75 2.62 21.63
N VAL A 39 29.16 1.51 21.17
CA VAL A 39 27.84 1.06 21.61
C VAL A 39 27.93 0.58 23.07
N LYS A 40 27.07 1.16 23.92
CA LYS A 40 26.94 0.81 25.34
C LYS A 40 25.62 0.11 25.61
N SER A 41 25.63 -0.93 26.45
CA SER A 41 24.42 -1.68 26.80
C SER A 41 24.47 -2.19 28.23
N TYR A 42 23.30 -2.26 28.89
CA TYR A 42 23.12 -2.77 30.23
C TYR A 42 22.95 -4.27 30.22
N TRP A 43 23.60 -4.96 31.14
CA TRP A 43 23.63 -6.42 31.27
C TRP A 43 23.53 -6.85 32.72
N CYS A 44 23.09 -8.07 32.94
CA CYS A 44 23.09 -8.71 34.25
C CYS A 44 23.65 -10.13 34.15
N PHE A 45 24.55 -10.50 35.04
CA PHE A 45 25.06 -11.88 35.18
C PHE A 45 24.05 -12.68 36.01
N LEU A 46 23.42 -13.65 35.42
CA LEU A 46 22.42 -14.51 36.05
C LEU A 46 23.03 -15.90 36.27
N ARG A 47 22.78 -16.49 37.45
CA ARG A 47 23.13 -17.87 37.74
C ARG A 47 21.85 -18.68 37.87
N VAL A 48 21.65 -19.66 36.95
CA VAL A 48 20.48 -20.50 36.91
C VAL A 48 20.91 -21.96 36.89
N ASN A 49 20.42 -22.78 37.81
CA ASN A 49 20.79 -24.21 37.92
C ASN A 49 22.31 -24.44 37.90
N GLY A 50 23.06 -23.61 38.62
CA GLY A 50 24.53 -23.72 38.74
C GLY A 50 25.31 -23.12 37.56
N ARG A 51 24.67 -22.79 36.42
CA ARG A 51 25.33 -22.20 35.23
C ARG A 51 25.16 -20.68 35.21
N GLY A 52 26.29 -19.96 35.04
CA GLY A 52 26.31 -18.51 34.90
C GLY A 52 26.17 -18.06 33.46
N THR A 53 25.37 -17.04 33.19
CA THR A 53 25.22 -16.46 31.85
C THR A 53 25.01 -14.96 31.92
N ASP A 54 25.53 -14.23 30.90
CA ASP A 54 25.30 -12.80 30.74
C ASP A 54 23.93 -12.56 30.06
N TYR A 55 23.12 -11.72 30.68
CA TYR A 55 21.78 -11.38 30.17
C TYR A 55 21.71 -9.89 29.82
N LYS A 56 21.40 -9.56 28.57
CA LYS A 56 21.26 -8.18 28.09
C LYS A 56 19.92 -7.60 28.52
N LEU A 57 19.95 -6.45 29.19
CA LEU A 57 18.75 -5.73 29.65
C LEU A 57 18.25 -4.71 28.62
N GLY A 58 19.17 -4.03 27.91
CA GLY A 58 18.82 -3.07 26.88
C GLY A 58 19.99 -2.17 26.47
N SER A 59 19.72 -1.25 25.51
CA SER A 59 20.69 -0.22 25.10
C SER A 59 20.74 0.93 26.09
N CYS A 60 21.93 1.48 26.34
CA CYS A 60 22.07 2.70 27.16
C CYS A 60 21.49 3.96 26.48
N ALA A 61 21.23 3.90 25.16
CA ALA A 61 20.55 4.96 24.43
C ALA A 61 19.02 4.96 24.64
N GLU A 62 18.45 3.81 25.05
CA GLU A 62 16.99 3.62 25.19
C GLU A 62 16.55 3.54 26.65
N LEU A 63 17.45 3.16 27.56
CA LEU A 63 17.17 2.96 28.96
C LEU A 63 18.06 3.85 29.84
N THR A 64 17.46 4.47 30.84
CA THR A 64 18.22 5.11 31.91
C THR A 64 18.81 4.07 32.86
N LEU A 65 19.90 4.43 33.57
CA LEU A 65 20.50 3.54 34.55
C LEU A 65 19.53 3.10 35.66
N LYS A 66 18.58 3.99 36.05
CA LYS A 66 17.55 3.68 37.06
C LYS A 66 16.59 2.59 36.52
N GLN A 67 16.11 2.73 35.30
CA GLN A 67 15.26 1.72 34.65
C GLN A 67 15.99 0.39 34.46
N ALA A 68 17.26 0.44 34.01
CA ALA A 68 18.07 -0.75 33.83
C ALA A 68 18.34 -1.51 35.12
N ARG A 69 18.51 -0.81 36.25
CA ARG A 69 18.65 -1.44 37.59
C ARG A 69 17.34 -2.13 38.02
N VAL A 70 16.20 -1.53 37.79
CA VAL A 70 14.89 -2.15 38.10
C VAL A 70 14.73 -3.43 37.31
N LEU A 71 15.01 -3.39 35.99
CA LEU A 71 14.97 -4.57 35.14
C LEU A 71 15.98 -5.64 35.58
N GLY A 72 17.19 -5.23 35.92
CA GLY A 72 18.23 -6.13 36.41
C GLY A 72 17.88 -6.80 37.78
N ALA A 73 17.32 -6.04 38.72
CA ALA A 73 16.83 -6.57 39.97
C ALA A 73 15.69 -7.58 39.77
N SER A 74 14.72 -7.26 38.92
CA SER A 74 13.63 -8.17 38.56
C SER A 74 14.16 -9.46 37.93
N ALA A 75 15.15 -9.36 37.01
CA ALA A 75 15.76 -10.52 36.38
C ALA A 75 16.50 -11.41 37.37
N LEU A 76 17.20 -10.82 38.35
CA LEU A 76 17.90 -11.55 39.43
C LEU A 76 16.93 -12.27 40.38
N VAL A 77 15.80 -11.64 40.71
CA VAL A 77 14.77 -12.26 41.57
C VAL A 77 14.14 -13.46 40.83
N LYS A 78 13.77 -13.30 39.54
CA LYS A 78 13.23 -14.39 38.70
C LYS A 78 14.25 -15.55 38.58
N ALA A 79 15.51 -15.26 38.40
CA ALA A 79 16.55 -16.28 38.31
C ALA A 79 16.73 -17.08 39.63
N LYS A 80 16.58 -16.44 40.80
CA LYS A 80 16.58 -17.12 42.11
C LYS A 80 15.33 -17.98 42.33
N GLY A 81 14.19 -17.59 41.78
CA GLY A 81 12.95 -18.34 41.88
C GLY A 81 12.81 -19.54 40.90
N GLY A 82 13.90 -19.90 40.21
CA GLY A 82 13.88 -21.01 39.22
C GLY A 82 13.19 -20.68 37.90
N LEU A 83 12.50 -19.53 37.77
CA LEU A 83 11.95 -19.00 36.54
C LEU A 83 12.98 -18.10 35.88
N SER A 84 13.75 -18.66 34.96
CA SER A 84 14.81 -17.97 34.26
C SER A 84 14.24 -16.96 33.28
N ALA A 85 14.66 -15.69 33.38
CA ALA A 85 14.48 -14.70 32.32
C ALA A 85 15.03 -15.20 30.96
N ILE A 86 15.91 -16.20 31.00
CA ILE A 86 16.46 -16.94 29.85
C ILE A 86 15.40 -17.94 29.31
N GLU A 87 14.58 -18.54 30.16
CA GLU A 87 13.50 -19.45 29.72
C GLU A 87 12.32 -18.68 29.15
N GLU A 88 11.95 -17.51 29.69
CA GLU A 88 10.99 -16.61 29.05
C GLU A 88 11.48 -16.14 27.67
N ARG A 89 12.78 -15.83 27.54
CA ARG A 89 13.41 -15.48 26.26
C ARG A 89 13.54 -16.69 25.31
N ARG A 90 13.76 -17.89 25.84
CA ARG A 90 13.76 -19.12 25.05
C ARG A 90 12.35 -19.55 24.64
N SER A 91 11.33 -19.34 25.46
CA SER A 91 9.93 -19.60 25.10
C SER A 91 9.44 -18.60 24.07
N SER A 92 9.79 -17.30 24.17
CA SER A 92 9.50 -16.32 23.13
C SER A 92 10.27 -16.59 21.82
N LYS A 93 11.53 -17.10 21.92
CA LYS A 93 12.30 -17.58 20.76
C LYS A 93 11.76 -18.88 20.16
N ALA A 94 10.90 -19.59 20.88
CA ALA A 94 10.19 -20.76 20.40
C ALA A 94 8.85 -20.42 19.73
N GLU A 95 8.49 -19.10 19.65
CA GLU A 95 7.23 -18.64 19.08
C GLU A 95 7.09 -19.07 17.62
N THR A 96 5.95 -19.69 17.30
CA THR A 96 5.61 -20.08 15.94
C THR A 96 5.14 -18.86 15.14
N LEU A 97 5.14 -18.98 13.80
CA LEU A 97 4.60 -17.92 12.95
C LEU A 97 3.14 -17.62 13.30
N GLN A 98 2.32 -18.63 13.53
CA GLN A 98 0.93 -18.45 13.94
C GLN A 98 0.82 -17.69 15.25
N GLY A 99 1.50 -18.15 16.29
CA GLY A 99 1.50 -17.48 17.60
C GLY A 99 1.92 -16.02 17.51
N PHE A 100 3.01 -15.72 16.77
CA PHE A 100 3.48 -14.36 16.54
C PHE A 100 2.44 -13.49 15.83
N LEU A 101 1.81 -14.02 14.76
CA LEU A 101 0.80 -13.26 14.03
C LEU A 101 -0.42 -12.95 14.89
N GLU A 102 -0.93 -13.91 15.65
CA GLU A 102 -2.15 -13.77 16.46
C GLU A 102 -1.94 -12.86 17.68
N THR A 103 -0.84 -13.03 18.40
CA THR A 103 -0.63 -12.36 19.70
C THR A 103 -0.09 -10.94 19.56
N ARG A 104 0.74 -10.68 18.55
CA ARG A 104 1.51 -9.41 18.47
C ARG A 104 1.39 -8.70 17.13
N TYR A 105 1.62 -9.40 16.04
CA TYR A 105 1.77 -8.76 14.73
C TYR A 105 0.44 -8.22 14.18
N ARG A 106 -0.67 -8.93 14.41
CA ARG A 106 -2.01 -8.51 13.98
C ARG A 106 -2.39 -7.13 14.49
N ALA A 107 -2.24 -6.90 15.79
CA ALA A 107 -2.56 -5.60 16.41
C ALA A 107 -1.70 -4.47 15.82
N TYR A 108 -0.39 -4.73 15.66
CA TYR A 108 0.53 -3.78 15.03
C TYR A 108 0.14 -3.43 13.59
N VAL A 109 -0.16 -4.43 12.77
CA VAL A 109 -0.50 -4.21 11.36
C VAL A 109 -1.81 -3.43 11.23
N ILE A 110 -2.82 -3.76 12.04
CA ILE A 110 -4.11 -3.05 12.06
C ILE A 110 -3.91 -1.57 12.43
N ALA A 111 -3.08 -1.28 13.43
CA ALA A 111 -2.84 0.09 13.86
C ALA A 111 -2.00 0.92 12.87
N ASN A 112 -1.09 0.28 12.11
CA ASN A 112 -0.07 1.00 11.33
C ASN A 112 -0.20 0.86 9.80
N GLN A 113 -1.05 -0.03 9.30
CA GLN A 113 -1.14 -0.29 7.85
C GLN A 113 -2.56 -0.18 7.34
N ARG A 114 -2.78 0.67 6.34
CA ARG A 114 -4.06 0.75 5.61
C ARG A 114 -4.50 -0.57 4.99
N SER A 115 -3.56 -1.38 4.52
CA SER A 115 -3.81 -2.67 3.89
C SER A 115 -3.69 -3.85 4.86
N ALA A 116 -3.94 -3.63 6.14
CA ALA A 116 -3.80 -4.62 7.21
C ALA A 116 -4.47 -5.96 6.86
N LYS A 117 -5.74 -5.93 6.45
CA LYS A 117 -6.49 -7.13 6.03
C LYS A 117 -5.78 -7.92 4.94
N THR A 118 -5.26 -7.23 3.91
CA THR A 118 -4.54 -7.88 2.81
C THR A 118 -3.20 -8.45 3.27
N THR A 119 -2.46 -7.72 4.11
CA THR A 119 -1.17 -8.18 4.65
C THR A 119 -1.35 -9.44 5.50
N LEU A 120 -2.32 -9.44 6.39
CA LEU A 120 -2.65 -10.59 7.23
C LEU A 120 -3.10 -11.79 6.39
N TRP A 121 -4.00 -11.58 5.45
CA TRP A 121 -4.45 -12.62 4.53
C TRP A 121 -3.28 -13.23 3.72
N ILE A 122 -2.35 -12.39 3.23
CA ILE A 122 -1.16 -12.88 2.52
C ILE A 122 -0.31 -13.78 3.42
N LEU A 123 -0.14 -13.44 4.68
CA LEU A 123 0.65 -14.22 5.61
C LEU A 123 -0.06 -15.52 6.00
N GLU A 124 -1.34 -15.45 6.36
CA GLU A 124 -2.13 -16.58 6.83
C GLU A 124 -2.39 -17.60 5.71
N GLU A 125 -2.90 -17.14 4.56
CA GLU A 125 -3.23 -18.01 3.44
C GLU A 125 -2.03 -18.35 2.56
N GLY A 126 -1.09 -17.41 2.43
CA GLY A 126 0.08 -17.59 1.57
C GLY A 126 1.13 -18.52 2.14
N PHE A 127 1.19 -18.67 3.47
CA PHE A 127 2.20 -19.44 4.19
C PHE A 127 1.59 -20.42 5.20
N LYS A 128 0.44 -21.01 4.88
CA LYS A 128 -0.26 -22.01 5.74
C LYS A 128 0.68 -23.09 6.28
N GLU A 129 1.55 -23.60 5.42
CA GLU A 129 2.52 -24.65 5.77
C GLU A 129 3.61 -24.19 6.74
N PHE A 130 3.77 -22.86 6.92
CA PHE A 130 4.77 -22.28 7.82
C PHE A 130 4.19 -21.88 9.18
N MET A 131 2.87 -21.95 9.36
CA MET A 131 2.20 -21.47 10.59
C MET A 131 2.68 -22.19 11.84
N SER A 132 2.93 -23.49 11.76
CA SER A 132 3.44 -24.30 12.88
C SER A 132 4.96 -24.21 13.06
N LEU A 133 5.68 -23.57 12.13
CA LEU A 133 7.12 -23.42 12.22
C LEU A 133 7.51 -22.32 13.20
N ARG A 134 8.57 -22.52 13.94
CA ARG A 134 9.18 -21.46 14.75
C ARG A 134 9.75 -20.38 13.81
N LEU A 135 9.63 -19.14 14.20
CA LEU A 135 10.09 -18.01 13.39
C LEU A 135 11.55 -18.15 12.92
N LYS A 136 12.45 -18.65 13.78
CA LYS A 136 13.86 -18.89 13.48
C LYS A 136 14.11 -20.01 12.47
N ASP A 137 13.15 -20.94 12.33
CA ASP A 137 13.27 -22.12 11.46
C ASP A 137 12.74 -21.84 10.04
N ILE A 138 12.20 -20.62 9.78
CA ILE A 138 11.77 -20.18 8.45
C ILE A 138 13.00 -19.75 7.65
N SER A 139 13.67 -20.71 7.03
CA SER A 139 14.92 -20.48 6.29
C SER A 139 14.69 -20.12 4.82
N ILE A 140 15.74 -19.59 4.17
CA ILE A 140 15.74 -19.30 2.70
C ILE A 140 15.43 -20.57 1.92
N SER A 141 16.04 -21.71 2.30
CA SER A 141 15.79 -23.01 1.63
C SER A 141 14.32 -23.43 1.68
N ARG A 142 13.61 -23.14 2.79
CA ARG A 142 12.16 -23.41 2.87
C ARG A 142 11.35 -22.50 1.96
N ILE A 143 11.74 -21.22 1.85
CA ILE A 143 11.12 -20.29 0.91
C ILE A 143 11.34 -20.72 -0.53
N ASP A 144 12.52 -21.20 -0.87
CA ASP A 144 12.80 -21.66 -2.24
C ASP A 144 11.98 -22.92 -2.57
N LYS A 145 11.86 -23.88 -1.64
CA LYS A 145 10.97 -25.03 -1.79
C LYS A 145 9.51 -24.58 -1.97
N TRP A 146 9.05 -23.63 -1.15
CA TRP A 146 7.72 -23.06 -1.27
C TRP A 146 7.51 -22.40 -2.65
N ARG A 147 8.49 -21.63 -3.14
CA ARG A 147 8.44 -21.00 -4.48
C ARG A 147 8.30 -22.04 -5.59
N VAL A 148 9.06 -23.12 -5.52
CA VAL A 148 8.96 -24.23 -6.49
C VAL A 148 7.55 -24.85 -6.45
N ALA A 149 7.02 -25.13 -5.27
CA ALA A 149 5.69 -25.69 -5.11
C ALA A 149 4.57 -24.74 -5.63
N GLN A 150 4.75 -23.42 -5.47
CA GLN A 150 3.77 -22.42 -5.91
C GLN A 150 3.95 -21.98 -7.37
N ALA A 151 5.04 -22.32 -8.04
CA ALA A 151 5.36 -21.83 -9.39
C ALA A 151 4.29 -22.16 -10.44
N LYS A 152 3.58 -23.27 -10.30
CA LYS A 152 2.47 -23.64 -11.18
C LYS A 152 1.20 -22.81 -10.96
N LYS A 153 1.02 -22.22 -9.76
CA LYS A 153 -0.21 -21.50 -9.35
C LYS A 153 -0.04 -19.99 -9.30
N LEU A 154 1.17 -19.50 -9.04
CA LEU A 154 1.44 -18.10 -8.78
C LEU A 154 2.49 -17.52 -9.71
N LYS A 155 2.26 -16.27 -10.14
CA LYS A 155 3.26 -15.50 -10.91
C LYS A 155 4.43 -15.09 -10.01
N PRO A 156 5.66 -14.94 -10.56
CA PRO A 156 6.84 -14.50 -9.81
C PRO A 156 6.62 -13.20 -9.01
N SER A 157 5.91 -12.23 -9.57
CA SER A 157 5.57 -10.97 -8.88
C SER A 157 4.70 -11.19 -7.63
N THR A 158 3.76 -12.14 -7.68
CA THR A 158 2.91 -12.50 -6.54
C THR A 158 3.73 -13.20 -5.45
N MET A 159 4.62 -14.12 -5.85
CA MET A 159 5.53 -14.80 -4.92
C MET A 159 6.50 -13.81 -4.25
N ASN A 160 7.07 -12.87 -5.02
CA ASN A 160 7.90 -11.80 -4.48
C ASN A 160 7.15 -10.95 -3.44
N ARG A 161 5.90 -10.57 -3.75
CA ARG A 161 5.05 -9.80 -2.81
C ARG A 161 4.79 -10.57 -1.52
N ARG A 162 4.43 -11.86 -1.63
CA ARG A 162 4.19 -12.71 -0.46
C ARG A 162 5.45 -12.86 0.39
N THR A 163 6.59 -13.19 -0.24
CA THR A 163 7.89 -13.30 0.44
C THR A 163 8.30 -11.99 1.12
N ALA A 164 8.08 -10.84 0.47
CA ALA A 164 8.35 -9.53 1.05
C ALA A 164 7.48 -9.27 2.30
N SER A 165 6.20 -9.67 2.29
CA SER A 165 5.33 -9.54 3.47
C SER A 165 5.83 -10.40 4.64
N LEU A 166 6.26 -11.63 4.38
CA LEU A 166 6.82 -12.51 5.41
C LEU A 166 8.15 -11.97 5.94
N LYS A 167 9.05 -11.52 5.05
CA LYS A 167 10.31 -10.88 5.42
C LYS A 167 10.08 -9.66 6.31
N ALA A 168 9.08 -8.82 6.00
CA ALA A 168 8.73 -7.65 6.80
C ALA A 168 8.21 -8.05 8.19
N ALA A 169 7.39 -9.11 8.28
CA ALA A 169 6.91 -9.63 9.56
C ALA A 169 8.06 -10.16 10.43
N LEU A 170 8.99 -10.92 9.84
CA LEU A 170 10.18 -11.42 10.54
C LEU A 170 11.16 -10.30 10.93
N SER A 171 11.32 -9.27 10.10
CA SER A 171 12.10 -8.07 10.49
C SER A 171 11.47 -7.34 11.67
N LYS A 172 10.14 -7.38 11.81
CA LYS A 172 9.46 -6.83 12.97
C LYS A 172 9.66 -7.69 14.22
N ALA A 173 9.63 -9.03 14.06
CA ALA A 173 9.97 -9.96 15.14
C ALA A 173 11.41 -9.77 15.64
N GLU A 174 12.37 -9.52 14.75
CA GLU A 174 13.76 -9.17 15.09
C GLU A 174 13.83 -7.85 15.87
N LYS A 175 13.14 -6.80 15.40
CA LYS A 175 13.08 -5.50 16.09
C LYS A 175 12.44 -5.58 17.48
N TRP A 176 11.56 -6.55 17.70
CA TRP A 176 10.94 -6.79 19.00
C TRP A 176 11.70 -7.80 19.86
N ASP A 177 12.92 -8.16 19.47
CA ASP A 177 13.79 -9.12 20.17
C ASP A 177 13.16 -10.53 20.35
N ILE A 178 12.19 -10.90 19.51
CA ILE A 178 11.55 -12.23 19.50
C ILE A 178 12.48 -13.26 18.85
N ILE A 179 13.19 -12.84 17.81
CA ILE A 179 14.25 -13.61 17.14
C ILE A 179 15.54 -12.80 17.12
N ASP A 180 16.71 -13.47 17.12
CA ASP A 180 18.01 -12.81 17.13
C ASP A 180 18.34 -12.12 15.80
N ALA A 181 17.89 -12.70 14.67
CA ALA A 181 18.07 -12.15 13.33
C ALA A 181 16.95 -12.65 12.40
N ASN A 182 16.59 -11.84 11.42
CA ASN A 182 15.64 -12.25 10.38
C ASN A 182 16.29 -13.30 9.47
N PRO A 183 15.83 -14.56 9.45
CA PRO A 183 16.42 -15.60 8.61
C PRO A 183 16.23 -15.39 7.11
N LEU A 184 15.36 -14.44 6.71
CA LEU A 184 15.07 -14.11 5.31
C LEU A 184 15.74 -12.81 4.85
N VAL A 185 16.67 -12.24 5.62
CA VAL A 185 17.31 -10.95 5.27
C VAL A 185 17.92 -10.97 3.86
N ASN A 186 18.55 -12.09 3.48
CA ASN A 186 19.26 -12.25 2.21
C ASN A 186 18.41 -12.93 1.12
N VAL A 187 17.11 -13.12 1.33
CA VAL A 187 16.27 -13.73 0.30
C VAL A 187 16.17 -12.80 -0.92
N SER A 188 16.58 -13.29 -2.08
CA SER A 188 16.54 -12.56 -3.35
C SER A 188 15.13 -12.54 -3.94
N GLN A 189 14.82 -11.50 -4.73
CA GLN A 189 13.60 -11.47 -5.52
C GLN A 189 13.75 -12.33 -6.78
N MET A 190 12.66 -13.00 -7.16
CA MET A 190 12.59 -13.70 -8.45
C MET A 190 12.54 -12.68 -9.59
N LYS A 191 13.20 -12.98 -10.70
CA LYS A 191 13.16 -12.14 -11.90
C LYS A 191 11.73 -12.06 -12.44
N VAL A 192 11.25 -10.83 -12.64
CA VAL A 192 9.94 -10.55 -13.22
C VAL A 192 10.14 -9.91 -14.59
N VAL A 193 9.65 -10.56 -15.63
CA VAL A 193 9.64 -9.98 -16.96
C VAL A 193 8.58 -8.87 -16.99
N LYS A 194 9.00 -7.63 -17.17
CA LYS A 194 8.09 -6.49 -17.34
C LYS A 194 7.44 -6.62 -18.72
N LYS A 195 6.10 -6.64 -18.76
CA LYS A 195 5.37 -6.50 -20.03
C LYS A 195 5.45 -5.05 -20.50
N PRO A 196 5.41 -4.81 -21.82
CA PRO A 196 5.25 -3.47 -22.36
C PRO A 196 4.04 -2.77 -21.72
N VAL A 197 4.15 -1.46 -21.55
CA VAL A 197 3.05 -0.67 -21.02
C VAL A 197 1.98 -0.51 -22.11
N GLU A 198 0.78 -1.01 -21.83
CA GLU A 198 -0.35 -0.88 -22.74
C GLU A 198 -1.05 0.47 -22.53
N PHE A 199 -1.33 1.18 -23.60
CA PHE A 199 -2.13 2.40 -23.69
C PHE A 199 -3.00 2.33 -24.95
N LEU A 200 -4.09 3.09 -25.00
CA LEU A 200 -5.02 3.07 -26.10
C LEU A 200 -4.55 4.02 -27.21
N SER A 201 -4.74 3.59 -28.46
CA SER A 201 -4.66 4.48 -29.62
C SER A 201 -5.87 5.42 -29.67
N ASP A 202 -5.79 6.48 -30.49
CA ASP A 202 -6.92 7.40 -30.64
C ASP A 202 -8.15 6.70 -31.22
N ILE A 203 -7.98 5.73 -32.12
CA ILE A 203 -9.06 4.87 -32.65
C ILE A 203 -9.70 4.05 -31.53
N GLN A 204 -8.89 3.48 -30.65
CA GLN A 204 -9.40 2.70 -29.51
C GLN A 204 -10.11 3.58 -28.48
N LEU A 205 -9.65 4.80 -28.26
CA LEU A 205 -10.32 5.78 -27.41
C LEU A 205 -11.68 6.16 -27.96
N GLU A 206 -11.76 6.42 -29.27
CA GLU A 206 -13.02 6.75 -29.94
C GLU A 206 -14.00 5.58 -29.86
N LYS A 207 -13.52 4.35 -30.08
CA LYS A 207 -14.35 3.15 -29.92
C LYS A 207 -14.87 3.01 -28.48
N LEU A 208 -14.03 3.28 -27.47
CA LEU A 208 -14.47 3.26 -26.06
C LEU A 208 -15.55 4.30 -25.79
N ARG A 209 -15.41 5.54 -26.29
CA ARG A 209 -16.41 6.60 -26.15
C ARG A 209 -17.74 6.19 -26.77
N ARG A 210 -17.70 5.63 -27.97
CA ARG A 210 -18.89 5.10 -28.66
C ARG A 210 -19.59 4.00 -27.85
N VAL A 211 -18.85 3.04 -27.32
CA VAL A 211 -19.43 1.97 -26.50
C VAL A 211 -20.07 2.50 -25.23
N LEU A 212 -19.50 3.55 -24.62
CA LEU A 212 -20.08 4.22 -23.44
C LEU A 212 -21.37 4.95 -23.81
N ASP A 213 -21.39 5.69 -24.91
CA ASP A 213 -22.56 6.40 -25.43
C ASP A 213 -23.70 5.44 -25.80
N GLU A 214 -23.41 4.38 -26.56
CA GLU A 214 -24.38 3.34 -26.88
C GLU A 214 -24.97 2.66 -25.64
N ARG A 215 -24.14 2.45 -24.64
CA ARG A 215 -24.60 1.91 -23.35
C ARG A 215 -25.59 2.87 -22.69
N ASP A 216 -25.26 4.13 -22.60
CA ASP A 216 -26.10 5.13 -21.95
C ASP A 216 -27.41 5.29 -22.71
N LYS A 217 -27.40 5.41 -24.05
CA LYS A 217 -28.60 5.44 -24.89
C LYS A 217 -29.50 4.22 -24.66
N LYS A 218 -28.92 3.01 -24.58
CA LYS A 218 -29.68 1.80 -24.28
C LYS A 218 -30.34 1.83 -22.92
N MET A 219 -29.62 2.31 -21.90
CA MET A 219 -30.16 2.41 -20.53
C MET A 219 -31.23 3.48 -20.39
N LEU A 220 -31.05 4.61 -21.07
CA LEU A 220 -32.06 5.69 -21.12
C LEU A 220 -33.34 5.21 -21.76
N LYS A 221 -33.25 4.52 -22.93
CA LYS A 221 -34.42 3.93 -23.57
C LYS A 221 -35.16 2.96 -22.66
N ALA A 222 -34.44 2.04 -22.02
CA ALA A 222 -35.03 1.10 -21.06
C ALA A 222 -35.66 1.82 -19.84
N ARG A 223 -35.14 2.98 -19.45
CA ARG A 223 -35.72 3.83 -18.37
C ARG A 223 -37.06 4.42 -18.81
N ILE A 224 -37.13 4.95 -20.05
CA ILE A 224 -38.37 5.51 -20.62
C ILE A 224 -39.44 4.43 -20.67
N GLU A 225 -39.12 3.26 -21.24
CA GLU A 225 -40.03 2.12 -21.32
C GLU A 225 -40.53 1.67 -19.94
N HIS A 226 -39.63 1.63 -18.97
CA HIS A 226 -39.98 1.30 -17.57
C HIS A 226 -40.88 2.36 -16.92
N ASN A 227 -40.62 3.64 -17.13
CA ASN A 227 -41.45 4.72 -16.62
C ASN A 227 -42.87 4.69 -17.21
N GLN A 228 -43.00 4.39 -18.53
CA GLN A 228 -44.32 4.18 -19.17
C GLN A 228 -45.04 3.01 -18.51
N TRP A 229 -44.36 1.90 -18.24
CA TRP A 229 -44.94 0.75 -17.56
C TRP A 229 -45.38 1.07 -16.11
N LEU A 230 -44.66 1.92 -15.40
CA LEU A 230 -45.03 2.41 -14.04
C LEU A 230 -46.27 3.30 -14.09
N LEU A 231 -46.35 4.27 -15.06
CA LEU A 231 -47.49 5.15 -15.24
C LEU A 231 -48.78 4.39 -15.49
N LEU A 232 -48.74 3.36 -16.35
CA LEU A 232 -49.90 2.50 -16.61
C LEU A 232 -50.42 1.75 -15.39
N ARG A 233 -49.71 1.80 -14.27
CA ARG A 233 -50.02 1.10 -13.00
C ARG A 233 -50.14 2.05 -11.80
N ASP A 234 -50.29 3.35 -12.07
CA ASP A 234 -50.37 4.40 -11.03
C ASP A 234 -49.21 4.32 -10.03
N LYS A 235 -48.02 3.95 -10.49
CA LYS A 235 -46.82 3.91 -9.66
C LYS A 235 -45.92 5.09 -9.90
N PRO A 236 -45.21 5.58 -8.86
CA PRO A 236 -44.27 6.68 -9.02
C PRO A 236 -43.16 6.32 -10.00
N THR A 237 -42.92 7.22 -10.95
CA THR A 237 -41.85 7.05 -11.95
C THR A 237 -40.48 7.33 -11.37
N LEU A 238 -39.47 6.80 -12.03
CA LEU A 238 -38.07 7.14 -11.78
C LEU A 238 -37.76 8.51 -12.41
N PRO A 239 -36.72 9.24 -11.93
CA PRO A 239 -36.34 10.52 -12.50
C PRO A 239 -36.21 10.49 -14.02
N ASP A 240 -36.84 11.43 -14.67
CA ASP A 240 -36.83 11.58 -16.13
C ASP A 240 -35.56 12.30 -16.57
N HIS A 241 -34.76 11.64 -17.43
CA HIS A 241 -33.48 12.18 -17.89
C HIS A 241 -33.67 13.31 -18.90
N ASP A 242 -34.75 13.30 -19.67
CA ASP A 242 -35.04 14.38 -20.63
C ASP A 242 -35.38 15.66 -19.89
N LEU A 243 -36.20 15.58 -18.83
CA LEU A 243 -36.49 16.74 -17.94
C LEU A 243 -35.26 17.24 -17.20
N LEU A 244 -34.28 16.38 -16.97
CA LEU A 244 -33.00 16.74 -16.34
C LEU A 244 -31.93 17.18 -17.35
N GLU A 245 -32.24 17.16 -18.65
CA GLU A 245 -31.27 17.42 -19.73
C GLU A 245 -29.99 16.56 -19.57
N CYS A 246 -30.17 15.27 -19.31
CA CYS A 246 -29.07 14.33 -19.06
C CYS A 246 -28.95 13.32 -20.19
N SER A 247 -27.82 13.33 -20.88
CA SER A 247 -27.46 12.32 -21.88
C SER A 247 -26.79 11.08 -21.28
N ILE A 248 -26.50 11.09 -19.99
CA ILE A 248 -25.87 10.01 -19.24
C ILE A 248 -26.89 9.18 -18.47
N ALA A 249 -26.72 7.88 -18.41
CA ALA A 249 -27.61 6.99 -17.68
C ALA A 249 -27.24 6.87 -16.18
N ASP A 250 -25.96 6.95 -15.87
CA ASP A 250 -25.41 6.85 -14.51
C ASP A 250 -23.98 7.47 -14.43
N TYR A 251 -23.29 7.14 -13.36
CA TYR A 251 -21.93 7.64 -13.05
C TYR A 251 -20.81 7.10 -13.97
N LEU A 252 -21.05 6.03 -14.78
CA LEU A 252 -19.94 5.28 -15.41
C LEU A 252 -19.25 6.09 -16.50
N THR A 253 -20.02 6.70 -17.40
CA THR A 253 -19.48 7.54 -18.47
C THR A 253 -18.76 8.77 -17.94
N PRO A 254 -19.33 9.58 -17.00
CA PRO A 254 -18.59 10.68 -16.36
C PRO A 254 -17.30 10.22 -15.68
N LEU A 255 -17.31 9.09 -14.97
CA LEU A 255 -16.13 8.55 -14.30
C LEU A 255 -15.03 8.15 -15.29
N ALA A 256 -15.41 7.46 -16.36
CA ALA A 256 -14.47 7.03 -17.40
C ALA A 256 -13.85 8.25 -18.12
N THR A 257 -14.69 9.23 -18.50
CA THR A 257 -14.24 10.47 -19.15
C THR A 257 -13.29 11.27 -18.24
N LEU A 258 -13.65 11.46 -16.98
CA LEU A 258 -12.79 12.16 -16.02
C LEU A 258 -11.42 11.48 -15.91
N ILE A 259 -11.36 10.15 -15.81
CA ILE A 259 -10.07 9.44 -15.73
C ILE A 259 -9.29 9.51 -17.04
N MET A 260 -9.96 9.40 -18.20
CA MET A 260 -9.33 9.51 -19.53
C MET A 260 -8.69 10.88 -19.76
N GLU A 261 -9.30 11.94 -19.25
CA GLU A 261 -8.92 13.33 -19.54
C GLU A 261 -8.11 14.01 -18.43
N SER A 262 -8.07 13.43 -17.22
CA SER A 262 -7.26 13.96 -16.08
C SER A 262 -6.16 13.02 -15.61
N GLY A 263 -6.18 11.76 -16.04
CA GLY A 263 -5.22 10.76 -15.59
C GLY A 263 -5.32 10.36 -14.12
N LEU A 264 -6.44 10.60 -13.44
CA LEU A 264 -6.66 10.23 -12.05
C LEU A 264 -6.50 8.72 -11.81
N ARG A 265 -6.07 8.34 -10.60
CA ARG A 265 -6.22 6.95 -10.16
C ARG A 265 -7.71 6.67 -9.91
N PHE A 266 -8.15 5.45 -10.21
CA PHE A 266 -9.55 5.07 -9.98
C PHE A 266 -10.03 5.40 -8.55
N SER A 267 -9.20 5.10 -7.54
CA SER A 267 -9.53 5.38 -6.14
C SER A 267 -9.56 6.87 -5.79
N GLU A 268 -8.80 7.70 -6.50
CA GLU A 268 -8.85 9.16 -6.38
C GLU A 268 -10.15 9.69 -6.99
N ALA A 269 -10.47 9.25 -8.21
CA ALA A 269 -11.68 9.68 -8.91
C ALA A 269 -12.96 9.35 -8.12
N ILE A 270 -13.17 8.11 -7.68
CA ILE A 270 -14.36 7.75 -6.90
C ILE A 270 -14.41 8.38 -5.52
N GLY A 271 -13.26 8.89 -5.03
CA GLY A 271 -13.14 9.57 -3.74
C GLY A 271 -13.50 11.05 -3.78
N LEU A 272 -13.58 11.67 -4.97
CA LEU A 272 -13.84 13.09 -5.13
C LEU A 272 -15.16 13.50 -4.54
N LYS A 273 -15.19 14.69 -3.94
CA LYS A 273 -16.36 15.36 -3.42
C LYS A 273 -16.66 16.60 -4.24
N TRP A 274 -17.88 17.11 -4.14
CA TRP A 274 -18.24 18.37 -4.79
C TRP A 274 -17.49 19.57 -4.21
N GLU A 275 -17.12 19.53 -2.94
CA GLU A 275 -16.29 20.55 -2.28
C GLU A 275 -14.84 20.59 -2.77
N ASP A 276 -14.36 19.50 -3.43
CA ASP A 276 -13.03 19.45 -4.02
C ASP A 276 -12.93 20.23 -5.35
N ILE A 277 -14.06 20.57 -5.97
CA ILE A 277 -14.13 21.36 -7.20
C ILE A 277 -14.16 22.84 -6.79
N ASP A 278 -13.31 23.66 -7.44
CA ASP A 278 -13.27 25.09 -7.17
C ASP A 278 -14.58 25.81 -7.60
N ALA A 279 -14.76 27.04 -7.12
CA ALA A 279 -15.98 27.80 -7.35
C ALA A 279 -16.25 28.06 -8.84
N ASP A 280 -15.19 28.19 -9.64
CA ASP A 280 -15.28 28.44 -11.09
C ASP A 280 -15.47 27.16 -11.90
N GLY A 281 -15.34 25.99 -11.23
CA GLY A 281 -15.45 24.67 -11.87
C GLY A 281 -14.28 24.33 -12.80
N GLN A 282 -13.23 25.13 -12.82
CA GLN A 282 -12.09 24.96 -13.74
C GLN A 282 -10.98 24.10 -13.19
N SER A 283 -10.96 23.85 -11.89
CA SER A 283 -9.98 23.00 -11.24
C SER A 283 -10.61 22.17 -10.12
N PHE A 284 -9.86 21.16 -9.67
CA PHE A 284 -10.25 20.36 -8.52
C PHE A 284 -9.04 19.85 -7.74
N ILE A 285 -9.24 19.63 -6.46
CA ILE A 285 -8.21 19.14 -5.54
C ILE A 285 -8.30 17.62 -5.43
N VAL A 286 -7.16 16.96 -5.60
CA VAL A 286 -7.03 15.50 -5.44
C VAL A 286 -6.22 15.21 -4.20
N HIS A 287 -6.86 14.62 -3.21
CA HIS A 287 -6.22 14.17 -1.99
C HIS A 287 -5.52 12.82 -2.19
N SER A 288 -4.21 12.78 -1.98
CA SER A 288 -3.45 11.54 -2.03
C SER A 288 -3.70 10.72 -0.77
N GLY A 289 -4.34 9.59 -0.95
CA GLY A 289 -4.65 8.73 0.19
C GLY A 289 -3.44 8.09 0.89
N LYS A 290 -2.21 8.22 0.36
CA LYS A 290 -1.01 7.58 0.92
C LYS A 290 -0.07 8.55 1.65
N THR A 291 -0.06 9.81 1.29
CA THR A 291 1.01 10.76 1.70
C THR A 291 0.47 12.04 2.33
N SER A 292 -0.84 12.13 2.64
CA SER A 292 -1.48 13.36 3.14
C SER A 292 -1.17 14.60 2.27
N SER A 293 -0.69 14.38 1.03
CA SER A 293 -0.42 15.42 0.05
C SER A 293 -1.64 15.60 -0.85
N TYR A 294 -1.79 16.79 -1.39
CA TYR A 294 -2.80 17.10 -2.39
C TYR A 294 -2.14 17.63 -3.67
N ARG A 295 -2.85 17.57 -4.77
CA ARG A 295 -2.51 18.26 -6.01
C ARG A 295 -3.75 18.88 -6.61
N VAL A 296 -3.55 20.02 -7.26
CA VAL A 296 -4.59 20.67 -8.06
C VAL A 296 -4.52 20.10 -9.47
N CYS A 297 -5.66 19.77 -10.03
CA CYS A 297 -5.83 19.30 -11.40
C CYS A 297 -6.79 20.23 -12.14
N SER A 298 -6.47 20.62 -13.37
CA SER A 298 -7.42 21.34 -14.22
C SER A 298 -8.61 20.44 -14.58
N MET A 299 -9.80 21.02 -14.62
CA MET A 299 -11.03 20.34 -15.00
C MET A 299 -11.05 20.19 -16.53
N PRO A 300 -11.10 18.97 -17.07
CA PRO A 300 -11.27 18.78 -18.51
C PRO A 300 -12.67 19.19 -18.93
N SER A 301 -12.78 19.91 -20.05
CA SER A 301 -14.08 20.43 -20.56
C SER A 301 -15.11 19.32 -20.82
N GLY A 302 -14.67 18.18 -21.36
CA GLY A 302 -15.52 17.02 -21.58
C GLY A 302 -16.06 16.41 -20.27
N ALA A 303 -15.24 16.37 -19.23
CA ALA A 303 -15.65 15.88 -17.92
C ALA A 303 -16.59 16.85 -17.20
N GLU A 304 -16.32 18.18 -17.29
CA GLU A 304 -17.11 19.21 -16.63
C GLU A 304 -18.61 19.11 -16.98
N SER A 305 -18.94 19.08 -18.27
CA SER A 305 -20.30 18.97 -18.74
C SER A 305 -21.02 17.72 -18.19
N LEU A 306 -20.33 16.57 -18.22
CA LEU A 306 -20.88 15.31 -17.70
C LEU A 306 -21.04 15.33 -16.17
N LEU A 307 -20.14 15.98 -15.45
CA LEU A 307 -20.26 16.11 -13.98
C LEU A 307 -21.43 17.02 -13.59
N ARG A 308 -21.70 18.08 -14.35
CA ARG A 308 -22.90 18.94 -14.13
C ARG A 308 -24.20 18.13 -14.33
N GLN A 309 -24.26 17.30 -15.38
CA GLN A 309 -25.38 16.38 -15.60
C GLN A 309 -25.51 15.37 -14.45
N LEU A 310 -24.38 14.78 -14.02
CA LEU A 310 -24.35 13.82 -12.91
C LEU A 310 -24.84 14.45 -11.59
N LYS A 311 -24.52 15.72 -11.33
CA LYS A 311 -25.01 16.43 -10.15
C LYS A 311 -26.53 16.51 -10.13
N ARG A 312 -27.15 16.90 -11.29
CA ARG A 312 -28.62 16.95 -11.43
C ARG A 312 -29.23 15.55 -11.23
N LEU A 313 -28.65 14.53 -11.88
CA LEU A 313 -29.12 13.15 -11.79
C LEU A 313 -29.03 12.60 -10.37
N ASN A 314 -27.92 12.84 -9.67
CA ASN A 314 -27.75 12.43 -8.29
C ASN A 314 -28.78 13.08 -7.36
N LYS A 315 -29.03 14.40 -7.51
CA LYS A 315 -30.03 15.12 -6.73
C LYS A 315 -31.43 14.56 -6.97
N ALA A 316 -31.79 14.28 -8.22
CA ALA A 316 -33.08 13.70 -8.58
C ALA A 316 -33.26 12.26 -8.03
N ASN A 317 -32.23 11.42 -8.12
CA ASN A 317 -32.28 10.05 -7.60
C ASN A 317 -32.33 9.98 -6.07
N CYS A 318 -31.65 10.90 -5.36
CA CYS A 318 -31.48 10.87 -3.92
C CYS A 318 -32.46 11.80 -3.17
N GLY A 319 -33.16 12.68 -3.86
CA GLY A 319 -34.03 13.74 -3.26
C GLY A 319 -33.22 14.82 -2.51
N ARG A 320 -31.89 14.80 -2.58
CA ARG A 320 -31.00 15.75 -1.90
C ARG A 320 -29.65 15.84 -2.61
N ASP A 321 -28.90 16.87 -2.31
CA ASP A 321 -27.51 16.97 -2.74
C ASP A 321 -26.64 15.90 -2.04
N THR A 322 -25.63 15.42 -2.74
CA THR A 322 -24.68 14.40 -2.26
C THR A 322 -23.31 15.02 -2.02
N ASP A 323 -22.61 14.59 -0.97
CA ASP A 323 -21.23 15.06 -0.71
C ASP A 323 -20.26 14.60 -1.80
N ARG A 324 -20.39 13.33 -2.21
CA ARG A 324 -19.52 12.72 -3.22
C ARG A 324 -20.08 12.86 -4.61
N ILE A 325 -19.18 13.03 -5.59
CA ILE A 325 -19.52 13.12 -7.00
C ILE A 325 -20.07 11.78 -7.50
N PHE A 326 -19.37 10.69 -7.18
CA PHE A 326 -19.72 9.36 -7.66
C PHE A 326 -20.43 8.55 -6.58
N VAL A 327 -21.74 8.46 -6.70
CA VAL A 327 -22.63 7.72 -5.81
C VAL A 327 -23.50 6.74 -6.59
N ALA A 328 -23.99 5.72 -5.92
CA ALA A 328 -25.04 4.85 -6.45
C ALA A 328 -26.40 5.57 -6.42
N SER A 329 -27.39 5.03 -7.12
CA SER A 329 -28.75 5.60 -7.17
C SER A 329 -29.41 5.82 -5.79
N ASN A 330 -28.95 5.12 -4.75
CA ASN A 330 -29.41 5.30 -3.37
C ASN A 330 -28.55 6.30 -2.56
N GLY A 331 -27.69 7.08 -3.21
CA GLY A 331 -26.81 8.08 -2.59
C GLY A 331 -25.61 7.52 -1.82
N LYS A 332 -25.44 6.21 -1.74
CA LYS A 332 -24.27 5.62 -1.07
C LYS A 332 -23.02 5.75 -1.93
N PRO A 333 -21.84 5.98 -1.32
CA PRO A 333 -20.58 6.00 -2.06
C PRO A 333 -20.36 4.70 -2.85
N ILE A 334 -19.86 4.81 -4.09
CA ILE A 334 -19.53 3.66 -4.90
C ILE A 334 -18.30 2.98 -4.30
N SER A 335 -18.38 1.69 -4.01
CA SER A 335 -17.26 0.87 -3.52
C SER A 335 -16.52 0.13 -4.65
N GLY A 336 -17.17 -0.04 -5.79
CA GLY A 336 -16.60 -0.69 -6.96
C GLY A 336 -17.53 -0.63 -8.17
N VAL A 337 -16.93 -0.71 -9.33
CA VAL A 337 -17.61 -0.59 -10.63
C VAL A 337 -17.31 -1.80 -11.55
N LYS A 338 -16.87 -2.91 -10.93
CA LYS A 338 -16.34 -4.06 -11.69
C LYS A 338 -17.38 -4.62 -12.67
N THR A 339 -18.62 -4.80 -12.24
CA THR A 339 -19.69 -5.37 -13.07
C THR A 339 -20.04 -4.44 -14.22
N SER A 340 -20.29 -3.15 -13.94
CA SER A 340 -20.64 -2.15 -14.97
C SER A 340 -19.51 -1.97 -15.97
N TRP A 341 -18.25 -1.92 -15.47
CA TRP A 341 -17.08 -1.79 -16.33
C TRP A 341 -16.81 -3.04 -17.18
N ASN A 342 -17.03 -4.23 -16.63
CA ASN A 342 -16.92 -5.48 -17.41
C ASN A 342 -17.95 -5.51 -18.55
N GLY A 343 -19.16 -4.98 -18.36
CA GLY A 343 -20.14 -4.84 -19.43
C GLY A 343 -19.64 -3.98 -20.59
N VAL A 344 -18.88 -2.92 -20.32
CA VAL A 344 -18.21 -2.11 -21.36
C VAL A 344 -17.05 -2.88 -21.99
N ARG A 345 -16.16 -3.47 -21.16
CA ARG A 345 -14.98 -4.20 -21.65
C ARG A 345 -15.32 -5.36 -22.58
N ASN A 346 -16.40 -6.08 -22.31
CA ASN A 346 -16.84 -7.22 -23.14
C ASN A 346 -17.27 -6.82 -24.55
N LYS A 347 -17.50 -5.52 -24.80
CA LYS A 347 -17.81 -4.97 -26.12
C LYS A 347 -16.57 -4.45 -26.87
N LEU A 348 -15.42 -4.44 -26.21
CA LEU A 348 -14.15 -4.00 -26.78
C LEU A 348 -13.34 -5.22 -27.23
N ASP A 349 -12.63 -5.09 -28.34
CA ASP A 349 -11.69 -6.09 -28.90
C ASP A 349 -10.25 -5.91 -28.35
N PHE A 350 -10.07 -5.03 -27.35
CA PHE A 350 -8.80 -4.75 -26.72
C PHE A 350 -8.94 -4.70 -25.20
N ALA A 351 -7.83 -4.94 -24.50
CA ALA A 351 -7.81 -4.85 -23.05
C ALA A 351 -7.87 -3.38 -22.59
N CYS A 352 -8.82 -3.08 -21.72
CA CYS A 352 -8.98 -1.75 -21.14
C CYS A 352 -9.34 -1.85 -19.66
N ASP A 353 -8.49 -1.31 -18.80
CA ASP A 353 -8.78 -1.11 -17.39
C ASP A 353 -8.57 0.36 -16.99
N TRP A 354 -8.90 0.72 -15.76
CA TRP A 354 -8.77 2.09 -15.27
C TRP A 354 -7.30 2.60 -15.29
N ARG A 355 -6.34 1.68 -15.19
CA ARG A 355 -4.91 2.04 -15.32
C ARG A 355 -4.54 2.29 -16.76
N THR A 356 -5.13 1.53 -17.69
CA THR A 356 -4.95 1.76 -19.13
C THR A 356 -5.40 3.16 -19.52
N LEU A 357 -6.57 3.63 -19.04
CA LEU A 357 -7.03 5.01 -19.26
C LEU A 357 -6.04 6.06 -18.75
N ARG A 358 -5.61 5.91 -17.52
CA ARG A 358 -4.61 6.82 -16.92
C ARG A 358 -3.27 6.80 -17.68
N ARG A 359 -2.80 5.63 -18.11
CA ARG A 359 -1.58 5.49 -18.91
C ARG A 359 -1.75 6.16 -20.28
N THR A 360 -2.92 6.00 -20.89
CA THR A 360 -3.26 6.66 -22.15
C THR A 360 -3.21 8.18 -22.03
N PHE A 361 -3.75 8.75 -20.96
CA PHE A 361 -3.63 10.18 -20.68
C PHE A 361 -2.16 10.63 -20.66
N GLY A 362 -1.33 9.98 -19.84
CA GLY A 362 0.09 10.32 -19.75
C GLY A 362 0.85 10.14 -21.07
N SER A 363 0.56 9.06 -21.80
CA SER A 363 1.17 8.78 -23.11
C SER A 363 0.79 9.83 -24.17
N ARG A 364 -0.45 10.30 -24.17
CA ARG A 364 -0.91 11.37 -25.10
C ARG A 364 -0.20 12.69 -24.83
N LEU A 365 -0.08 13.08 -23.56
CA LEU A 365 0.67 14.30 -23.18
C LEU A 365 2.13 14.23 -23.63
N ILE A 366 2.80 13.11 -23.41
CA ILE A 366 4.19 12.90 -23.81
C ILE A 366 4.33 12.97 -25.34
N ARG A 367 3.41 12.36 -26.09
CA ARG A 367 3.39 12.43 -27.57
C ARG A 367 3.16 13.86 -28.09
N GLN A 368 2.47 14.71 -27.33
CA GLN A 368 2.29 16.13 -27.60
C GLN A 368 3.48 16.99 -27.19
N GLY A 369 4.58 16.39 -26.73
CA GLY A 369 5.79 17.09 -26.33
C GLY A 369 5.80 17.65 -24.91
N VAL A 370 4.80 17.34 -24.07
CA VAL A 370 4.80 17.77 -22.67
C VAL A 370 5.95 17.07 -21.92
N PRO A 371 6.82 17.82 -21.20
CA PRO A 371 7.94 17.23 -20.48
C PRO A 371 7.53 16.13 -19.51
N VAL A 372 8.30 15.04 -19.48
CA VAL A 372 8.02 13.85 -18.64
C VAL A 372 7.86 14.21 -17.16
N TYR A 373 8.65 15.18 -16.69
CA TYR A 373 8.53 15.71 -15.32
C TYR A 373 7.14 16.30 -15.06
N THR A 374 6.65 17.16 -15.97
CA THR A 374 5.32 17.77 -15.86
C THR A 374 4.22 16.71 -15.86
N VAL A 375 4.29 15.74 -16.76
CA VAL A 375 3.34 14.61 -16.81
C VAL A 375 3.39 13.79 -15.50
N SER A 376 4.58 13.57 -14.94
CA SER A 376 4.76 12.88 -13.66
C SER A 376 4.08 13.63 -12.51
N GLN A 377 4.20 14.96 -12.48
CA GLN A 377 3.51 15.81 -11.48
C GLN A 377 1.99 15.76 -11.66
N MET A 378 1.48 15.93 -12.88
CA MET A 378 0.05 15.85 -13.18
C MET A 378 -0.54 14.49 -12.75
N LEU A 379 0.17 13.41 -13.01
CA LEU A 379 -0.21 12.06 -12.57
C LEU A 379 -0.06 11.85 -11.06
N GLY A 380 0.72 12.66 -10.35
CA GLY A 380 1.03 12.47 -8.93
C GLY A 380 1.83 11.18 -8.67
N HIS A 381 2.89 10.97 -9.46
CA HIS A 381 3.85 9.90 -9.19
C HIS A 381 4.86 10.37 -8.15
N SER A 382 5.13 9.55 -7.15
CA SER A 382 6.15 9.82 -6.13
C SER A 382 7.59 9.72 -6.67
N SER A 383 7.77 9.11 -7.85
CA SER A 383 9.04 8.98 -8.54
C SER A 383 8.84 9.14 -10.03
N ILE A 384 9.65 9.99 -10.65
CA ILE A 384 9.68 10.23 -12.09
C ILE A 384 9.96 8.95 -12.88
N LYS A 385 10.74 8.03 -12.31
CA LYS A 385 11.08 6.73 -12.90
C LYS A 385 9.85 5.93 -13.33
N THR A 386 8.73 6.09 -12.61
CA THR A 386 7.47 5.44 -12.99
C THR A 386 6.94 5.96 -14.33
N THR A 387 7.11 7.25 -14.60
CA THR A 387 6.70 7.85 -15.87
C THR A 387 7.73 7.56 -16.96
N GLU A 388 9.01 7.58 -16.65
CA GLU A 388 10.10 7.21 -17.57
C GLU A 388 9.96 5.76 -18.08
N ASP A 389 9.60 4.82 -17.20
CA ASP A 389 9.34 3.42 -17.59
C ASP A 389 8.21 3.32 -18.66
N TRP A 390 7.28 4.29 -18.71
CA TRP A 390 6.24 4.37 -19.75
C TRP A 390 6.77 5.02 -21.02
N TYR A 391 7.65 6.02 -20.89
CA TYR A 391 8.27 6.72 -22.01
C TYR A 391 9.16 5.81 -22.85
N ILE A 392 9.93 4.92 -22.21
CA ILE A 392 10.76 3.93 -22.90
C ILE A 392 9.92 3.06 -23.87
N ALA A 393 8.67 2.78 -23.52
CA ALA A 393 7.75 2.04 -24.39
C ALA A 393 7.22 2.86 -25.58
N LEU A 394 7.16 4.20 -25.45
CA LEU A 394 6.73 5.14 -26.50
C LEU A 394 7.88 5.53 -27.44
N ASP A 395 9.12 5.41 -26.97
CA ASP A 395 10.34 5.92 -27.62
C ASP A 395 10.64 5.26 -28.99
N LEU A 396 10.12 4.06 -29.25
CA LEU A 396 10.26 3.41 -30.57
C LEU A 396 9.61 4.21 -31.70
N GLU A 397 8.48 4.85 -31.47
CA GLU A 397 7.80 5.67 -32.48
C GLU A 397 8.51 7.03 -32.63
N SER A 398 8.96 7.62 -31.53
CA SER A 398 9.76 8.84 -31.53
C SER A 398 11.11 8.62 -32.18
N LYS A 399 11.77 7.48 -31.93
CA LYS A 399 13.01 7.09 -32.60
C LYS A 399 12.82 6.89 -34.10
N ARG A 400 11.72 6.26 -34.55
CA ARG A 400 11.39 6.16 -35.98
C ARG A 400 11.21 7.52 -36.63
N LYS A 401 10.46 8.45 -35.98
CA LYS A 401 10.31 9.82 -36.48
C LYS A 401 11.63 10.57 -36.54
N ALA A 402 12.46 10.45 -35.49
CA ALA A 402 13.79 11.07 -35.49
C ALA A 402 14.70 10.50 -36.59
N MET A 403 14.64 9.19 -36.86
CA MET A 403 15.36 8.59 -37.99
C MET A 403 14.84 9.07 -39.33
N GLN A 404 13.51 9.16 -39.51
CA GLN A 404 12.91 9.71 -40.74
C GLN A 404 13.29 11.17 -40.99
N THR A 405 13.49 11.97 -39.94
CA THR A 405 13.95 13.35 -40.06
C THR A 405 15.42 13.41 -40.54
N LEU A 406 16.25 12.43 -40.15
CA LEU A 406 17.63 12.30 -40.64
C LEU A 406 17.69 11.81 -42.09
N ASP A 407 16.77 10.96 -42.52
CA ASP A 407 16.68 10.45 -43.90
C ASP A 407 16.22 11.52 -44.90
N SER A 408 15.75 12.69 -44.41
CA SER A 408 15.30 13.83 -45.22
C SER A 408 16.39 14.89 -45.42
N PHE A 409 17.60 14.64 -44.95
CA PHE A 409 18.81 15.39 -45.21
C PHE A 409 19.73 14.61 -46.15
#